data_c29b4c34c0eab0225f233a037e797772
#
_entry.id   c29b4c34c0eab0225f233a037e797772
#
_cell.length_a   1.000
_cell.length_b   1.000
_cell.length_c   1.000
_cell.angle_alpha   90.00
_cell.angle_beta   90.00
_cell.angle_gamma   90.00
#
_symmetry.space_group_name_H-M   'P 1'
#
loop_
_entity.id
_entity.type
_entity.pdbx_description
1 polymer ?
#
loop_
_entity_poly.entity_id
_entity_poly.type
_entity_poly.pdbx_seq_one_letter_code
_entity_poly.pdbx_strand_id
1 'polypeptide(L)'
;MTKELLVMECININGWYDQVRQDKNKLNGLSVKTLWALRKNMKKIAEVTDYFKEFKEGLEQEIKDDFFNSEKSEETVVKDNEGNETPAQKVKDEYLQDYQARINEINGKLNELALTKEEFDFTPIDIESEVERLDTDCKLNMDDLDILSVFE
;
A
#
# COMPACT_ATOMS: atom_id res chain seq x y z
N MET A 1 -1.38 22.51 8.44
CA MET A 1 0.03 22.10 8.26
C MET A 1 0.17 21.39 6.92
N THR A 2 0.98 21.92 6.04
CA THR A 2 1.22 21.34 4.72
C THR A 2 2.45 20.46 4.76
N LYS A 3 2.35 19.24 4.24
CA LYS A 3 3.45 18.28 4.21
C LYS A 3 3.48 17.55 2.87
N GLU A 4 4.68 17.34 2.34
CA GLU A 4 4.89 16.51 1.16
C GLU A 4 5.28 15.09 1.57
N LEU A 5 4.65 14.11 0.95
CA LEU A 5 5.01 12.69 1.11
C LEU A 5 5.13 12.05 -0.27
N LEU A 6 6.04 11.10 -0.39
CA LEU A 6 6.09 10.23 -1.57
C LEU A 6 4.88 9.28 -1.56
N VAL A 7 4.41 8.90 -2.73
CA VAL A 7 3.32 7.91 -2.84
C VAL A 7 3.68 6.62 -2.10
N MET A 8 4.95 6.17 -2.18
CA MET A 8 5.39 4.98 -1.45
C MET A 8 5.31 5.15 0.07
N GLU A 9 5.56 6.35 0.58
CA GLU A 9 5.40 6.64 2.01
C GLU A 9 3.93 6.57 2.42
N CYS A 10 3.03 7.07 1.57
CA CYS A 10 1.59 6.96 1.78
C CYS A 10 1.14 5.49 1.86
N ILE A 11 1.66 4.65 0.98
CA ILE A 11 1.35 3.21 0.98
C ILE A 11 1.80 2.57 2.29
N ASN A 12 3.00 2.88 2.74
CA ASN A 12 3.55 2.35 3.99
C ASN A 12 2.74 2.81 5.21
N ILE A 13 2.38 4.09 5.27
CA ILE A 13 1.57 4.65 6.36
C ILE A 13 0.17 4.02 6.36
N ASN A 14 -0.44 3.86 5.19
CA ASN A 14 -1.76 3.23 5.08
C ASN A 14 -1.72 1.76 5.54
N GLY A 15 -0.69 1.02 5.17
CA GLY A 15 -0.48 -0.36 5.62
C GLY A 15 -0.32 -0.45 7.15
N TRP A 16 0.46 0.45 7.74
CA TRP A 16 0.61 0.56 9.19
C TRP A 16 -0.75 0.82 9.87
N TYR A 17 -1.54 1.76 9.34
CA TYR A 17 -2.83 2.11 9.91
C TYR A 17 -3.80 0.93 9.88
N ASP A 18 -3.82 0.17 8.79
CA ASP A 18 -4.66 -1.03 8.69
C ASP A 18 -4.30 -2.08 9.74
N GLN A 19 -3.01 -2.27 10.01
CA GLN A 19 -2.54 -3.18 11.05
C GLN A 19 -2.89 -2.68 12.46
N VAL A 20 -2.68 -1.40 12.73
CA VAL A 20 -2.94 -0.79 14.04
C VAL A 20 -4.41 -0.79 14.39
N ARG A 21 -5.30 -0.60 13.41
CA ARG A 21 -6.75 -0.67 13.62
C ARG A 21 -7.23 -2.05 14.04
N GLN A 22 -6.53 -3.10 13.63
CA GLN A 22 -6.86 -4.47 14.01
C GLN A 22 -6.50 -4.76 15.46
N ASP A 23 -5.52 -4.05 16.00
CA ASP A 23 -5.13 -4.14 17.40
C ASP A 23 -5.74 -2.97 18.18
N LYS A 24 -6.93 -3.19 18.74
CA LYS A 24 -7.67 -2.19 19.50
C LYS A 24 -6.89 -1.62 20.68
N ASN A 25 -5.98 -2.41 21.25
CA ASN A 25 -5.19 -2.00 22.42
C ASN A 25 -4.19 -0.90 22.08
N LYS A 26 -3.70 -0.84 20.84
CA LYS A 26 -2.76 0.18 20.41
C LYS A 26 -3.39 1.57 20.33
N LEU A 27 -4.62 1.67 19.84
CA LEU A 27 -5.29 2.96 19.65
C LEU A 27 -6.05 3.45 20.89
N ASN A 28 -6.44 2.56 21.79
CA ASN A 28 -7.26 2.91 22.96
C ASN A 28 -6.58 3.88 23.92
N GLY A 29 -5.25 3.96 23.93
CA GLY A 29 -4.50 4.88 24.78
C GLY A 29 -4.47 6.32 24.28
N LEU A 30 -4.84 6.56 23.02
CA LEU A 30 -4.81 7.88 22.41
C LEU A 30 -6.04 8.70 22.79
N SER A 31 -5.89 10.03 22.87
CA SER A 31 -7.02 10.93 23.11
C SER A 31 -8.03 10.88 21.95
N VAL A 32 -9.28 11.22 22.24
CA VAL A 32 -10.31 11.32 21.21
C VAL A 32 -9.93 12.33 20.13
N LYS A 33 -9.32 13.45 20.54
CA LYS A 33 -8.83 14.47 19.60
C LYS A 33 -7.79 13.91 18.62
N THR A 34 -6.84 13.14 19.14
CA THR A 34 -5.80 12.51 18.32
C THR A 34 -6.38 11.44 17.39
N LEU A 35 -7.27 10.60 17.90
CA LEU A 35 -7.95 9.59 17.07
C LEU A 35 -8.74 10.23 15.93
N TRP A 36 -9.41 11.34 16.20
CA TRP A 36 -10.17 12.06 15.18
C TRP A 36 -9.25 12.69 14.12
N ALA A 37 -8.16 13.33 14.55
CA ALA A 37 -7.15 13.89 13.65
C ALA A 37 -6.50 12.80 12.79
N LEU A 38 -6.13 11.69 13.41
CA LEU A 38 -5.55 10.54 12.70
C LEU A 38 -6.51 10.01 11.63
N ARG A 39 -7.78 9.84 11.97
CA ARG A 39 -8.79 9.36 11.01
C ARG A 39 -8.93 10.30 9.81
N LYS A 40 -8.94 11.62 10.05
CA LYS A 40 -9.00 12.61 8.97
C LYS A 40 -7.77 12.53 8.07
N ASN A 41 -6.59 12.46 8.67
CA ASN A 41 -5.33 12.40 7.94
C ASN A 41 -5.24 11.11 7.11
N MET A 42 -5.63 10.00 7.71
CA MET A 42 -5.59 8.70 7.03
C MET A 42 -6.57 8.62 5.85
N LYS A 43 -7.70 9.32 5.93
CA LYS A 43 -8.62 9.40 4.79
C LYS A 43 -7.95 10.06 3.58
N LYS A 44 -7.19 11.11 3.80
CA LYS A 44 -6.44 11.79 2.72
C LYS A 44 -5.35 10.90 2.13
N ILE A 45 -4.62 10.19 2.98
CA ILE A 45 -3.58 9.25 2.54
C ILE A 45 -4.20 8.07 1.77
N ALA A 46 -5.31 7.52 2.25
CA ALA A 46 -6.01 6.41 1.60
C ALA A 46 -6.46 6.77 0.17
N GLU A 47 -6.86 8.02 -0.06
CA GLU A 47 -7.24 8.49 -1.40
C GLU A 47 -6.09 8.33 -2.40
N VAL A 48 -4.88 8.74 -2.03
CA VAL A 48 -3.67 8.59 -2.86
C VAL A 48 -3.34 7.10 -3.06
N THR A 49 -3.43 6.31 -2.00
CA THR A 49 -3.17 4.87 -2.05
C THR A 49 -4.17 4.15 -2.98
N ASP A 50 -5.44 4.54 -2.93
CA ASP A 50 -6.48 3.98 -3.79
C ASP A 50 -6.22 4.32 -5.27
N TYR A 51 -5.81 5.54 -5.59
CA TYR A 51 -5.42 5.92 -6.95
C TYR A 51 -4.24 5.09 -7.45
N PHE A 52 -3.23 4.88 -6.60
CA PHE A 52 -2.08 4.03 -6.97
C PHE A 52 -2.53 2.59 -7.26
N LYS A 53 -3.40 2.05 -6.41
CA LYS A 53 -3.93 0.70 -6.55
C LYS A 53 -4.72 0.55 -7.85
N GLU A 54 -5.60 1.50 -8.16
CA GLU A 54 -6.38 1.50 -9.40
C GLU A 54 -5.49 1.57 -10.63
N PHE A 55 -4.45 2.40 -10.59
CA PHE A 55 -3.48 2.51 -11.67
C PHE A 55 -2.73 1.20 -11.90
N LYS A 56 -2.26 0.58 -10.81
CA LYS A 56 -1.59 -0.72 -10.85
C LYS A 56 -2.49 -1.82 -11.41
N GLU A 57 -3.72 -1.91 -10.92
CA GLU A 57 -4.72 -2.89 -11.39
C GLU A 57 -5.04 -2.69 -12.88
N GLY A 58 -5.11 -1.45 -13.34
CA GLY A 58 -5.30 -1.13 -14.75
C GLY A 58 -4.16 -1.67 -15.63
N LEU A 59 -2.92 -1.48 -15.21
CA LEU A 59 -1.74 -1.99 -15.92
C LEU A 59 -1.69 -3.53 -15.91
N GLU A 60 -2.03 -4.15 -14.78
CA GLU A 60 -2.11 -5.60 -14.68
C GLU A 60 -3.20 -6.18 -15.58
N GLN A 61 -4.34 -5.49 -15.71
CA GLN A 61 -5.42 -5.89 -16.60
C GLN A 61 -5.00 -5.80 -18.07
N GLU A 62 -4.25 -4.77 -18.45
CA GLU A 62 -3.69 -4.67 -19.80
C GLU A 62 -2.80 -5.88 -20.15
N ILE A 63 -1.98 -6.33 -19.20
CA ILE A 63 -1.15 -7.53 -19.38
C ILE A 63 -2.02 -8.77 -19.56
N LYS A 64 -3.05 -8.93 -18.74
CA LYS A 64 -3.97 -10.07 -18.86
C LYS A 64 -4.64 -10.08 -20.23
N ASP A 65 -5.11 -8.93 -20.69
CA ASP A 65 -5.79 -8.82 -21.98
C ASP A 65 -4.83 -9.08 -23.14
N ASP A 66 -3.60 -8.56 -23.08
CA ASP A 66 -2.64 -8.65 -24.17
C ASP A 66 -1.94 -10.02 -24.22
N PHE A 67 -1.70 -10.68 -23.08
CA PHE A 67 -0.87 -11.89 -23.00
C PHE A 67 -1.59 -13.14 -22.50
N PHE A 68 -2.52 -13.03 -21.57
CA PHE A 68 -3.18 -14.19 -20.95
C PHE A 68 -4.55 -14.51 -21.53
N ASN A 69 -5.31 -13.51 -21.96
CA ASN A 69 -6.64 -13.67 -22.56
C ASN A 69 -6.61 -13.59 -24.10
N SER A 70 -5.43 -13.83 -24.69
CA SER A 70 -5.21 -13.75 -26.12
C SER A 70 -4.59 -15.05 -26.63
N GLU A 71 -4.35 -15.11 -27.95
CA GLU A 71 -3.62 -16.21 -28.62
C GLU A 71 -2.17 -16.35 -28.16
N LYS A 72 -1.64 -15.37 -27.41
CA LYS A 72 -0.26 -15.38 -26.89
C LYS A 72 -0.07 -16.26 -25.65
N SER A 73 -1.13 -16.82 -25.12
CA SER A 73 -1.06 -17.74 -23.98
C SER A 73 -1.50 -19.15 -24.37
N GLU A 74 -1.07 -20.11 -23.58
CA GLU A 74 -1.47 -21.50 -23.70
C GLU A 74 -1.82 -22.11 -22.35
N GLU A 75 -2.61 -23.17 -22.37
CA GLU A 75 -2.96 -23.89 -21.14
C GLU A 75 -1.76 -24.69 -20.63
N THR A 76 -1.59 -24.68 -19.32
CA THR A 76 -0.57 -25.48 -18.62
C THR A 76 -1.17 -25.99 -17.31
N VAL A 77 -0.42 -26.83 -16.63
CA VAL A 77 -0.81 -27.37 -15.34
C VAL A 77 0.26 -26.98 -14.32
N VAL A 78 -0.19 -26.42 -13.19
CA VAL A 78 0.66 -26.06 -12.06
C VAL A 78 0.43 -27.07 -10.94
N LYS A 79 1.52 -27.64 -10.41
CA LYS A 79 1.49 -28.53 -9.25
C LYS A 79 1.76 -27.73 -7.98
N ASP A 80 0.93 -27.96 -6.96
CA ASP A 80 1.18 -27.41 -5.63
C ASP A 80 2.17 -28.32 -4.84
N ASN A 81 2.48 -27.93 -3.59
CA ASN A 81 3.39 -28.68 -2.72
C ASN A 81 2.86 -30.08 -2.34
N GLU A 82 1.56 -30.32 -2.51
CA GLU A 82 0.90 -31.58 -2.22
C GLU A 82 0.74 -32.46 -3.47
N GLY A 83 1.21 -31.98 -4.63
CA GLY A 83 1.12 -32.69 -5.90
C GLY A 83 -0.23 -32.52 -6.62
N ASN A 84 -1.11 -31.65 -6.14
CA ASN A 84 -2.37 -31.35 -6.81
C ASN A 84 -2.12 -30.53 -8.08
N GLU A 85 -2.76 -30.92 -9.16
CA GLU A 85 -2.64 -30.24 -10.44
C GLU A 85 -3.79 -29.24 -10.61
N THR A 86 -3.43 -27.97 -10.92
CA THR A 86 -4.40 -26.90 -11.18
C THR A 86 -4.18 -26.36 -12.59
N PRO A 87 -5.25 -26.24 -13.41
CA PRO A 87 -5.13 -25.59 -14.73
C PRO A 87 -4.68 -24.14 -14.58
N ALA A 88 -3.76 -23.71 -15.44
CA ALA A 88 -3.27 -22.35 -15.47
C ALA A 88 -3.00 -21.92 -16.91
N GLN A 89 -2.85 -20.60 -17.13
CA GLN A 89 -2.43 -20.02 -18.40
C GLN A 89 -0.99 -19.57 -18.29
N LYS A 90 -0.21 -19.81 -19.31
CA LYS A 90 1.17 -19.27 -19.42
C LYS A 90 1.36 -18.59 -20.77
N VAL A 91 2.25 -17.61 -20.81
CA VAL A 91 2.64 -16.96 -22.06
C VAL A 91 3.44 -17.95 -22.90
N LYS A 92 3.13 -18.07 -24.19
CA LYS A 92 3.88 -18.93 -25.12
C LYS A 92 5.33 -18.46 -25.23
N ASP A 93 6.25 -19.41 -25.40
CA ASP A 93 7.68 -19.12 -25.45
C ASP A 93 8.05 -18.06 -26.49
N GLU A 94 7.39 -18.05 -27.65
CA GLU A 94 7.61 -17.06 -28.71
C GLU A 94 7.28 -15.61 -28.31
N TYR A 95 6.47 -15.41 -27.26
CA TYR A 95 6.07 -14.10 -26.76
C TYR A 95 6.70 -13.75 -25.40
N LEU A 96 7.54 -14.62 -24.82
CA LEU A 96 8.14 -14.38 -23.51
C LEU A 96 8.99 -13.11 -23.46
N GLN A 97 9.72 -12.81 -24.53
CA GLN A 97 10.54 -11.60 -24.59
C GLN A 97 9.67 -10.33 -24.55
N ASP A 98 8.59 -10.32 -25.33
CA ASP A 98 7.65 -9.20 -25.35
C ASP A 98 6.95 -9.04 -24.01
N TYR A 99 6.55 -10.15 -23.41
CA TYR A 99 5.95 -10.17 -22.07
C TYR A 99 6.90 -9.59 -21.02
N GLN A 100 8.16 -10.03 -21.01
CA GLN A 100 9.15 -9.54 -20.06
C GLN A 100 9.44 -8.04 -20.25
N ALA A 101 9.53 -7.59 -21.50
CA ALA A 101 9.69 -6.17 -21.80
C ALA A 101 8.52 -5.34 -21.30
N ARG A 102 7.30 -5.85 -21.44
CA ARG A 102 6.09 -5.19 -20.95
C ARG A 102 6.06 -5.12 -19.41
N ILE A 103 6.43 -6.20 -18.72
CA ILE A 103 6.53 -6.24 -17.26
C ILE A 103 7.56 -5.20 -16.78
N ASN A 104 8.71 -5.11 -17.42
CA ASN A 104 9.75 -4.15 -17.07
C ASN A 104 9.27 -2.69 -17.28
N GLU A 105 8.54 -2.43 -18.35
CA GLU A 105 7.94 -1.12 -18.63
C GLU A 105 6.95 -0.73 -17.53
N ILE A 106 6.08 -1.65 -17.15
CA ILE A 106 5.07 -1.42 -16.11
C ILE A 106 5.73 -1.19 -14.75
N ASN A 107 6.72 -1.99 -14.39
CA ASN A 107 7.48 -1.81 -13.15
C ASN A 107 8.16 -0.44 -13.11
N GLY A 108 8.69 0.03 -14.25
CA GLY A 108 9.26 1.36 -14.37
C GLY A 108 8.24 2.46 -14.11
N LYS A 109 7.05 2.35 -14.68
CA LYS A 109 5.95 3.30 -14.46
C LYS A 109 5.49 3.33 -13.00
N LEU A 110 5.35 2.15 -12.37
CA LEU A 110 4.96 2.04 -10.97
C LEU A 110 6.02 2.63 -10.03
N ASN A 111 7.30 2.41 -10.32
CA ASN A 111 8.39 3.00 -9.54
C ASN A 111 8.41 4.53 -9.68
N GLU A 112 8.20 5.04 -10.88
CA GLU A 112 8.13 6.49 -11.12
C GLU A 112 6.97 7.11 -10.33
N LEU A 113 5.80 6.46 -10.36
CA LEU A 113 4.64 6.92 -9.60
C LEU A 113 4.88 6.84 -8.08
N ALA A 114 5.52 5.76 -7.61
CA ALA A 114 5.83 5.59 -6.18
C ALA A 114 6.76 6.67 -5.63
N LEU A 115 7.60 7.25 -6.47
CA LEU A 115 8.52 8.33 -6.12
C LEU A 115 7.92 9.73 -6.37
N THR A 116 6.69 9.82 -6.85
CA THR A 116 5.97 11.08 -7.01
C THR A 116 5.59 11.65 -5.64
N LYS A 117 5.73 12.95 -5.49
CA LYS A 117 5.37 13.66 -4.27
C LYS A 117 3.92 14.11 -4.30
N GLU A 118 3.25 13.94 -3.20
CA GLU A 118 1.89 14.44 -2.96
C GLU A 118 1.90 15.39 -1.78
N GLU A 119 1.17 16.48 -1.90
CA GLU A 119 1.06 17.50 -0.87
C GLU A 119 -0.23 17.31 -0.08
N PHE A 120 -0.11 17.37 1.26
CA PHE A 120 -1.24 17.18 2.17
C PHE A 120 -1.34 18.32 3.15
N ASP A 121 -2.57 18.70 3.45
CA ASP A 121 -2.89 19.56 4.58
C ASP A 121 -3.44 18.71 5.71
N PHE A 122 -2.55 18.28 6.61
CA PHE A 122 -2.92 17.42 7.72
C PHE A 122 -3.43 18.19 8.94
N THR A 123 -4.32 17.57 9.69
CA THR A 123 -4.68 18.02 11.03
C THR A 123 -3.55 17.61 11.97
N PRO A 124 -2.87 18.56 12.64
CA PRO A 124 -1.73 18.24 13.49
C PRO A 124 -2.10 17.34 14.67
N ILE A 125 -1.18 16.45 15.01
CA ILE A 125 -1.26 15.58 16.20
C ILE A 125 -0.16 16.00 17.16
N ASP A 126 -0.51 16.22 18.43
CA ASP A 126 0.44 16.54 19.48
C ASP A 126 0.99 15.25 20.10
N ILE A 127 2.06 14.73 19.50
CA ILE A 127 2.69 13.48 19.92
C ILE A 127 3.24 13.58 21.34
N GLU A 128 3.86 14.71 21.69
CA GLU A 128 4.43 14.94 23.02
C GLU A 128 3.38 14.80 24.13
N SER A 129 2.25 15.47 23.96
CA SER A 129 1.12 15.35 24.91
C SER A 129 0.57 13.93 24.98
N GLU A 130 0.52 13.20 23.86
CA GLU A 130 0.06 11.82 23.85
C GLU A 130 1.05 10.90 24.58
N VAL A 131 2.36 11.08 24.37
CA VAL A 131 3.40 10.29 25.06
C VAL A 131 3.34 10.53 26.57
N GLU A 132 3.12 11.77 27.03
CA GLU A 132 2.98 12.09 28.45
C GLU A 132 1.74 11.45 29.08
N ARG A 133 0.65 11.30 28.30
CA ARG A 133 -0.59 10.66 28.74
C ARG A 133 -0.53 9.15 28.74
N LEU A 134 0.31 8.58 27.87
CA LEU A 134 0.39 7.13 27.68
C LEU A 134 0.89 6.49 28.97
N ASP A 135 0.04 5.68 29.55
CA ASP A 135 0.32 4.87 30.70
C ASP A 135 1.29 3.73 30.34
N THR A 136 1.84 3.06 31.35
CA THR A 136 2.69 1.88 31.20
C THR A 136 2.04 0.75 30.41
N ASP A 137 0.72 0.78 30.25
CA ASP A 137 -0.06 -0.17 29.47
C ASP A 137 -0.14 0.18 27.97
N CYS A 138 0.49 1.27 27.53
CA CYS A 138 0.50 1.66 26.12
C CYS A 138 1.19 0.58 25.27
N LYS A 139 0.49 0.14 24.24
CA LYS A 139 0.98 -0.87 23.28
C LYS A 139 1.68 -0.26 22.06
N LEU A 140 1.74 1.07 21.96
CA LEU A 140 2.46 1.73 20.88
C LEU A 140 3.97 1.57 21.06
N ASN A 141 4.66 1.15 20.01
CA ASN A 141 6.10 1.02 20.00
C ASN A 141 6.74 2.25 19.33
N MET A 142 8.08 2.26 19.25
CA MET A 142 8.82 3.36 18.63
C MET A 142 8.48 3.52 17.14
N ASP A 143 8.27 2.42 16.43
CA ASP A 143 7.89 2.47 15.01
C ASP A 143 6.51 3.12 14.82
N ASP A 144 5.55 2.81 15.70
CA ASP A 144 4.23 3.45 15.70
C ASP A 144 4.36 4.97 15.92
N LEU A 145 5.20 5.38 16.88
CA LEU A 145 5.43 6.79 17.18
C LEU A 145 6.15 7.53 16.04
N ASP A 146 7.09 6.88 15.37
CA ASP A 146 7.79 7.44 14.21
C ASP A 146 6.80 7.73 13.07
N ILE A 147 5.87 6.83 12.82
CA ILE A 147 4.84 7.05 11.80
C ILE A 147 3.88 8.18 12.21
N LEU A 148 3.43 8.18 13.46
CA LEU A 148 2.57 9.25 13.97
C LEU A 148 3.24 10.63 13.91
N SER A 149 4.57 10.69 14.03
CA SER A 149 5.33 11.93 13.97
C SER A 149 5.23 12.64 12.62
N VAL A 150 4.84 11.94 11.57
CA VAL A 150 4.54 12.53 10.26
C VAL A 150 3.44 13.60 10.37
N PHE A 151 2.54 13.45 11.33
CA PHE A 151 1.40 14.33 11.54
C PHE A 151 1.63 15.39 12.66
N GLU A 152 2.82 15.51 13.14
CA GLU A 152 3.18 16.55 14.13
C GLU A 152 3.01 17.99 13.62
#